data_3d53e3b269323ea217fb5bac23a83585
#
_entry.id   3d53e3b269323ea217fb5bac23a83585
#
_cell.length_a   1.000
_cell.length_b   1.000
_cell.length_c   1.000
_cell.angle_alpha   90.00
_cell.angle_beta   90.00
_cell.angle_gamma   90.00
#
_symmetry.space_group_name_H-M   'P 1'
#
loop_
_entity.id
_entity.type
_entity.pdbx_description
1 polymer ?
#
loop_
_entity_poly.entity_id
_entity_poly.type
_entity_poly.pdbx_seq_one_letter_code
_entity_poly.pdbx_strand_id
1 'polypeptide(L)'
;MLEAGICGEQSVAVTSENTAKTMGSGTLDVFATPALVALAERTCWMSVAAALDEGCGTVGTRLELEHSAPTPVGMTVTCESELTAVEGRKLVFKVSLHDEKGPVGGGVHERFIINNAKFAAKAESKKG
;
A
#
# COMPACT_ATOMS: atom_id res chain seq x y z
N MET A 1 -4.50 -19.94 4.33
CA MET A 1 -5.61 -19.47 5.16
C MET A 1 -5.36 -18.04 5.61
N LEU A 2 -6.39 -17.23 5.56
CA LEU A 2 -6.29 -15.81 5.90
C LEU A 2 -6.46 -15.61 7.39
N GLU A 3 -5.38 -15.24 8.07
CA GLU A 3 -5.40 -15.00 9.51
C GLU A 3 -4.34 -13.99 9.92
N ALA A 4 -4.52 -13.36 11.06
CA ALA A 4 -3.59 -12.37 11.59
C ALA A 4 -2.18 -12.97 11.73
N GLY A 5 -1.17 -12.14 11.49
CA GLY A 5 0.23 -12.54 11.54
C GLY A 5 0.89 -12.63 10.18
N ILE A 6 0.13 -12.61 9.07
CA ILE A 6 0.72 -12.61 7.73
C ILE A 6 1.52 -11.33 7.54
N CYS A 7 2.78 -11.48 7.12
CA CYS A 7 3.68 -10.36 6.90
C CYS A 7 4.03 -10.23 5.41
N GLY A 8 4.36 -9.01 5.01
CA GLY A 8 4.80 -8.73 3.65
C GLY A 8 5.96 -7.73 3.64
N GLU A 9 6.67 -7.70 2.53
CA GLU A 9 7.77 -6.76 2.33
C GLU A 9 7.92 -6.47 0.85
N GLN A 10 8.00 -5.19 0.49
CA GLN A 10 8.25 -4.73 -0.87
C GLN A 10 9.16 -3.52 -0.82
N SER A 11 9.94 -3.33 -1.87
CA SER A 11 10.84 -2.17 -1.99
C SER A 11 10.65 -1.49 -3.32
N VAL A 12 10.97 -0.20 -3.37
CA VAL A 12 10.97 0.57 -4.61
C VAL A 12 12.16 1.53 -4.62
N ALA A 13 12.83 1.62 -5.76
CA ALA A 13 13.88 2.62 -5.95
C ALA A 13 13.24 4.00 -6.14
N VAL A 14 13.82 5.01 -5.51
CA VAL A 14 13.40 6.39 -5.76
C VAL A 14 14.08 6.88 -7.03
N THR A 15 13.27 7.20 -8.03
CA THR A 15 13.72 7.65 -9.34
C THR A 15 13.04 8.96 -9.69
N SER A 16 13.40 9.53 -10.84
CA SER A 16 12.74 10.74 -11.33
C SER A 16 11.25 10.56 -11.62
N GLU A 17 10.78 9.31 -11.67
CA GLU A 17 9.38 9.01 -12.00
C GLU A 17 8.45 9.01 -10.79
N ASN A 18 9.00 8.87 -9.58
CA ASN A 18 8.18 8.80 -8.36
C ASN A 18 8.49 9.90 -7.34
N THR A 19 9.05 11.01 -7.82
CA THR A 19 9.27 12.18 -6.96
C THR A 19 7.99 12.99 -6.80
N ALA A 20 7.94 13.77 -5.73
CA ALA A 20 6.83 14.68 -5.47
C ALA A 20 6.62 15.64 -6.65
N LYS A 21 7.71 16.16 -7.20
CA LYS A 21 7.66 17.07 -8.35
C LYS A 21 7.03 16.42 -9.57
N THR A 22 7.46 15.22 -9.93
CA THR A 22 6.94 14.51 -11.11
C THR A 22 5.49 14.11 -10.93
N MET A 23 5.11 13.67 -9.75
CA MET A 23 3.75 13.20 -9.47
C MET A 23 2.77 14.34 -9.18
N GLY A 24 3.27 15.57 -9.06
CA GLY A 24 2.42 16.72 -8.79
C GLY A 24 1.94 16.82 -7.34
N SER A 25 2.58 16.10 -6.42
CA SER A 25 2.22 16.14 -5.00
C SER A 25 3.06 17.13 -4.19
N GLY A 26 4.01 17.78 -4.84
CA GLY A 26 4.90 18.77 -4.23
C GLY A 26 5.82 19.35 -5.28
N THR A 27 6.89 19.99 -4.85
CA THR A 27 7.79 20.72 -5.75
C THR A 27 9.23 20.22 -5.74
N LEU A 28 9.53 19.21 -4.93
CA LEU A 28 10.90 18.73 -4.73
C LEU A 28 11.14 17.35 -5.33
N ASP A 29 12.41 17.05 -5.61
CA ASP A 29 12.82 15.76 -6.14
C ASP A 29 13.11 14.78 -5.00
N VAL A 30 12.08 14.47 -4.24
CA VAL A 30 12.12 13.48 -3.16
C VAL A 30 10.98 12.50 -3.36
N PHE A 31 11.07 11.32 -2.76
CA PHE A 31 10.04 10.28 -2.87
C PHE A 31 8.67 10.88 -2.53
N ALA A 32 7.71 10.72 -3.43
CA ALA A 32 6.39 11.34 -3.31
C ALA A 32 5.54 10.62 -2.25
N THR A 33 4.74 11.38 -1.50
CA THR A 33 3.79 10.82 -0.56
C THR A 33 2.80 9.85 -1.24
N PRO A 34 2.21 10.18 -2.41
CA PRO A 34 1.37 9.19 -3.12
C PRO A 34 2.11 7.92 -3.50
N ALA A 35 3.40 8.02 -3.82
CA ALA A 35 4.21 6.83 -4.13
C ALA A 35 4.44 5.98 -2.88
N LEU A 36 4.64 6.62 -1.73
CA LEU A 36 4.74 5.93 -0.44
C LEU A 36 3.45 5.18 -0.13
N VAL A 37 2.31 5.82 -0.34
CA VAL A 37 0.99 5.20 -0.16
C VAL A 37 0.84 3.99 -1.09
N ALA A 38 1.19 4.14 -2.37
CA ALA A 38 1.09 3.05 -3.34
C ALA A 38 1.97 1.87 -2.93
N LEU A 39 3.17 2.13 -2.40
CA LEU A 39 4.05 1.08 -1.92
C LEU A 39 3.43 0.35 -0.72
N ALA A 40 2.84 1.09 0.22
CA ALA A 40 2.16 0.50 1.37
C ALA A 40 0.99 -0.37 0.93
N GLU A 41 0.17 0.11 0.00
CA GLU A 41 -0.94 -0.66 -0.54
C GLU A 41 -0.47 -1.94 -1.22
N ARG A 42 0.56 -1.83 -2.07
CA ARG A 42 1.11 -2.98 -2.79
C ARG A 42 1.64 -4.04 -1.83
N THR A 43 2.38 -3.61 -0.81
CA THR A 43 2.92 -4.52 0.20
C THR A 43 1.80 -5.30 0.88
N CYS A 44 0.74 -4.60 1.25
CA CYS A 44 -0.39 -5.22 1.95
C CYS A 44 -1.17 -6.19 1.05
N TRP A 45 -1.59 -5.76 -0.15
CA TRP A 45 -2.42 -6.65 -0.97
C TRP A 45 -1.63 -7.87 -1.46
N MET A 46 -0.34 -7.70 -1.76
CA MET A 46 0.48 -8.83 -2.20
C MET A 46 0.68 -9.85 -1.08
N SER A 47 0.77 -9.39 0.16
CA SER A 47 1.01 -10.27 1.30
C SER A 47 -0.12 -11.27 1.55
N VAL A 48 -1.35 -10.94 1.16
CA VAL A 48 -2.53 -11.79 1.41
C VAL A 48 -3.07 -12.45 0.15
N ALA A 49 -2.55 -12.12 -1.02
CA ALA A 49 -3.11 -12.58 -2.29
C ALA A 49 -3.26 -14.09 -2.38
N ALA A 50 -2.25 -14.84 -1.92
CA ALA A 50 -2.27 -16.30 -1.98
C ALA A 50 -3.25 -16.95 -1.00
N ALA A 51 -3.71 -16.20 0.01
CA ALA A 51 -4.62 -16.70 1.03
C ALA A 51 -6.10 -16.43 0.69
N LEU A 52 -6.36 -15.71 -0.40
CA LEU A 52 -7.73 -15.40 -0.82
C LEU A 52 -8.30 -16.50 -1.71
N ASP A 53 -9.62 -16.60 -1.74
CA ASP A 53 -10.32 -17.50 -2.64
C ASP A 53 -10.14 -17.05 -4.09
N GLU A 54 -10.23 -17.99 -5.02
CA GLU A 54 -10.12 -17.70 -6.44
C GLU A 54 -11.17 -16.67 -6.86
N GLY A 55 -10.75 -15.69 -7.66
CA GLY A 55 -11.62 -14.62 -8.13
C GLY A 55 -11.80 -13.48 -7.15
N CYS A 56 -11.21 -13.58 -5.96
CA CYS A 56 -11.26 -12.53 -4.94
C CYS A 56 -9.96 -11.73 -4.91
N GLY A 57 -10.10 -10.48 -4.53
CA GLY A 57 -8.99 -9.57 -4.30
C GLY A 57 -9.33 -8.64 -3.15
N THR A 58 -8.53 -7.61 -2.98
CA THR A 58 -8.79 -6.59 -1.97
C THR A 58 -8.69 -5.21 -2.57
N VAL A 59 -9.44 -4.28 -2.01
CA VAL A 59 -9.33 -2.86 -2.34
C VAL A 59 -9.01 -2.07 -1.08
N GLY A 60 -8.22 -1.00 -1.22
CA GLY A 60 -7.93 -0.12 -0.11
C GLY A 60 -9.13 0.72 0.25
N THR A 61 -9.46 0.80 1.53
CA THR A 61 -10.61 1.55 2.03
C THR A 61 -10.24 2.63 3.03
N ARG A 62 -9.06 2.53 3.65
CA ARG A 62 -8.64 3.52 4.63
C ARG A 62 -7.12 3.52 4.74
N LEU A 63 -6.58 4.73 4.88
CA LEU A 63 -5.16 4.96 5.07
C LEU A 63 -4.97 5.97 6.20
N GLU A 64 -4.16 5.59 7.16
CA GLU A 64 -3.80 6.47 8.26
C GLU A 64 -2.29 6.37 8.38
N LEU A 65 -1.60 7.01 7.43
CA LEU A 65 -0.15 6.91 7.27
C LEU A 65 0.51 8.25 7.49
N GLU A 66 1.70 8.21 8.06
CA GLU A 66 2.58 9.37 8.16
C GLU A 66 3.76 9.18 7.22
N HIS A 67 4.16 10.26 6.56
CA HIS A 67 5.37 10.33 5.75
C HIS A 67 6.29 11.33 6.48
N SER A 68 7.17 10.82 7.30
CA SER A 68 7.88 11.60 8.32
C SER A 68 9.29 12.04 7.93
N ALA A 69 9.86 11.47 6.88
CA ALA A 69 11.21 11.84 6.43
C ALA A 69 11.32 11.71 4.92
N PRO A 70 12.09 12.60 4.27
CA PRO A 70 12.27 12.55 2.82
C PRO A 70 13.32 11.52 2.40
N THR A 71 13.15 10.96 1.19
CA THR A 71 14.15 10.07 0.59
C THR A 71 14.50 10.63 -0.78
N PRO A 72 15.79 10.88 -1.07
CA PRO A 72 16.21 11.42 -2.36
C PRO A 72 16.28 10.36 -3.45
N VAL A 73 16.31 10.81 -4.69
CA VAL A 73 16.56 9.95 -5.85
C VAL A 73 17.88 9.20 -5.66
N GLY A 74 17.88 7.92 -6.00
CA GLY A 74 19.05 7.06 -5.88
C GLY A 74 19.05 6.16 -4.66
N MET A 75 18.11 6.38 -3.73
CA MET A 75 17.96 5.52 -2.57
C MET A 75 16.72 4.62 -2.75
N THR A 76 16.53 3.70 -1.84
CA THR A 76 15.45 2.71 -1.89
C THR A 76 14.57 2.83 -0.65
N VAL A 77 13.25 2.78 -0.85
CA VAL A 77 12.29 2.74 0.25
C VAL A 77 11.73 1.33 0.33
N THR A 78 11.73 0.76 1.52
CA THR A 78 11.19 -0.57 1.81
C THR A 78 10.00 -0.44 2.75
N CYS A 79 8.93 -1.16 2.44
CA CYS A 79 7.75 -1.25 3.30
C CYS A 79 7.62 -2.66 3.84
N GLU A 80 7.37 -2.76 5.12
CA GLU A 80 7.02 -4.01 5.79
C GLU A 80 5.60 -3.90 6.30
N SER A 81 4.82 -4.97 6.14
CA SER A 81 3.43 -4.99 6.59
C SER A 81 3.16 -6.21 7.46
N GLU A 82 2.18 -6.06 8.34
CA GLU A 82 1.66 -7.16 9.14
C GLU A 82 0.14 -7.07 9.16
N LEU A 83 -0.53 -8.17 8.82
CA LEU A 83 -1.98 -8.28 8.97
C LEU A 83 -2.28 -8.45 10.45
N THR A 84 -2.88 -7.45 11.08
CA THR A 84 -3.12 -7.45 12.52
C THR A 84 -4.53 -7.90 12.90
N ALA A 85 -5.49 -7.80 11.99
CA ALA A 85 -6.85 -8.23 12.27
C ALA A 85 -7.58 -8.62 10.99
N VAL A 86 -8.43 -9.63 11.12
CA VAL A 86 -9.38 -10.05 10.08
C VAL A 86 -10.76 -9.97 10.70
N GLU A 87 -11.60 -9.07 10.21
CA GLU A 87 -12.94 -8.82 10.75
C GLU A 87 -13.95 -8.98 9.62
N GLY A 88 -14.36 -10.22 9.38
CA GLY A 88 -15.19 -10.54 8.22
C GLY A 88 -14.38 -10.32 6.96
N ARG A 89 -14.81 -9.38 6.11
CA ARG A 89 -14.10 -9.03 4.89
C ARG A 89 -13.09 -7.88 5.07
N LYS A 90 -13.08 -7.27 6.25
CA LYS A 90 -12.16 -6.17 6.53
C LYS A 90 -10.84 -6.71 7.04
N LEU A 91 -9.76 -6.23 6.42
CA LEU A 91 -8.39 -6.57 6.78
C LEU A 91 -7.70 -5.32 7.29
N VAL A 92 -7.06 -5.42 8.45
CA VAL A 92 -6.34 -4.31 9.06
C VAL A 92 -4.85 -4.66 9.05
N PHE A 93 -4.06 -3.74 8.51
CA PHE A 93 -2.60 -3.91 8.41
C PHE A 93 -1.88 -2.81 9.17
N LYS A 94 -0.79 -3.18 9.79
CA LYS A 94 0.20 -2.21 10.29
C LYS A 94 1.34 -2.19 9.29
N VAL A 95 1.79 -1.00 8.91
CA VAL A 95 2.90 -0.84 7.97
C VAL A 95 4.00 0.04 8.55
N SER A 96 5.23 -0.24 8.17
CA SER A 96 6.39 0.58 8.49
C SER A 96 7.24 0.72 7.24
N LEU A 97 7.75 1.93 7.00
CA LEU A 97 8.55 2.23 5.81
C LEU A 97 9.88 2.83 6.25
N HIS A 98 10.94 2.41 5.58
CA HIS A 98 12.28 2.90 5.88
C HIS A 98 13.11 2.99 4.60
N ASP A 99 14.10 3.85 4.61
CA ASP A 99 15.14 3.88 3.58
C ASP A 99 16.45 3.41 4.21
N GLU A 100 17.57 3.56 3.50
CA GLU A 100 18.87 3.09 3.99
C GLU A 100 19.35 3.84 5.24
N LYS A 101 18.74 4.97 5.58
CA LYS A 101 19.14 5.80 6.72
C LYS A 101 18.21 5.67 7.92
N GLY A 102 17.05 5.05 7.76
CA GLY A 102 16.12 4.86 8.87
C GLY A 102 14.66 5.00 8.48
N PRO A 103 13.77 5.11 9.48
CA PRO A 103 12.33 5.18 9.23
C PRO A 103 11.95 6.43 8.44
N VAL A 104 11.02 6.27 7.50
CA VAL A 104 10.49 7.39 6.72
C VAL A 104 8.98 7.52 6.83
N GLY A 105 8.32 6.54 7.42
CA GLY A 105 6.87 6.60 7.58
C GLY A 105 6.30 5.33 8.17
N GLY A 106 4.98 5.31 8.30
CA GLY A 106 4.26 4.15 8.79
C GLY A 106 2.86 4.50 9.24
N GLY A 107 2.13 3.50 9.68
CA GLY A 107 0.77 3.67 10.18
C GLY A 107 -0.08 2.45 9.97
N VAL A 108 -1.37 2.70 9.68
CA VAL A 108 -2.39 1.65 9.55
C VAL A 108 -3.06 1.75 8.19
N HIS A 109 -3.33 0.60 7.59
CA HIS A 109 -4.02 0.52 6.30
C HIS A 109 -5.13 -0.53 6.40
N GLU A 110 -6.31 -0.19 5.91
CA GLU A 110 -7.42 -1.12 5.87
C GLU A 110 -7.78 -1.44 4.43
N ARG A 111 -8.08 -2.72 4.21
CA ARG A 111 -8.53 -3.20 2.90
C ARG A 111 -9.78 -4.04 3.08
N PHE A 112 -10.50 -4.24 1.99
CA PHE A 112 -11.73 -5.01 2.02
C PHE A 112 -11.69 -6.08 0.94
N ILE A 113 -12.05 -7.31 1.29
CA ILE A 113 -12.10 -8.43 0.35
C ILE A 113 -13.31 -8.24 -0.57
N ILE A 114 -13.07 -8.34 -1.88
CA ILE A 114 -14.12 -8.19 -2.89
C ILE A 114 -14.04 -9.35 -3.89
N ASN A 115 -15.16 -9.57 -4.58
CA ASN A 115 -15.16 -10.42 -5.77
C ASN A 115 -14.80 -9.51 -6.93
N ASN A 116 -13.70 -9.81 -7.61
CA ASN A 116 -13.14 -8.93 -8.64
C ASN A 116 -14.14 -8.62 -9.76
N ALA A 117 -14.79 -9.63 -10.30
CA ALA A 117 -15.73 -9.45 -11.40
C ALA A 117 -16.94 -8.62 -10.99
N LYS A 118 -17.50 -8.89 -9.82
CA LYS A 118 -18.66 -8.14 -9.31
C LYS A 118 -18.30 -6.69 -8.99
N PHE A 119 -17.14 -6.48 -8.42
CA PHE A 119 -16.68 -5.14 -8.07
C PHE A 119 -16.44 -4.29 -9.32
N ALA A 120 -15.76 -4.86 -10.30
CA ALA A 120 -15.52 -4.18 -11.58
C ALA A 120 -16.83 -3.85 -12.29
N ALA A 121 -17.79 -4.79 -12.30
CA ALA A 121 -19.11 -4.57 -12.91
C ALA A 121 -19.87 -3.45 -12.20
N LYS A 122 -19.77 -3.39 -10.87
CA LYS A 122 -20.41 -2.33 -10.09
C LYS A 122 -19.83 -0.97 -10.44
N ALA A 123 -18.50 -0.89 -10.58
CA ALA A 123 -17.86 0.36 -10.98
C ALA A 123 -18.30 0.77 -12.38
N GLU A 124 -18.31 -0.16 -13.33
CA GLU A 124 -18.68 0.10 -14.72
C GLU A 124 -20.14 0.54 -14.84
N SER A 125 -21.01 0.02 -14.00
CA SER A 125 -22.45 0.36 -14.01
C SER A 125 -22.72 1.84 -13.75
N LYS A 126 -21.77 2.57 -13.20
CA LYS A 126 -21.92 4.01 -12.96
C LYS A 126 -21.91 4.83 -14.24
N LYS A 127 -21.46 4.28 -15.32
CA LYS A 127 -21.42 4.97 -16.62
C LYS A 127 -22.80 5.10 -17.27
N GLY A 128 -23.78 4.51 -16.68
CA GLY A 128 -25.11 4.62 -17.17
C GLY A 128 -25.76 3.37 -17.49
#